data_38130a80ddb1d467e9e769e7057280d1
#
_entry.id   38130a80ddb1d467e9e769e7057280d1
#
_cell.length_a   1.000
_cell.length_b   1.000
_cell.length_c   1.000
_cell.angle_alpha   90.00
_cell.angle_beta   90.00
_cell.angle_gamma   90.00
#
_symmetry.space_group_name_H-M   'P 1'
#
loop_
_entity.id
_entity.type
_entity.pdbx_description
1 polymer ?
#
loop_
_entity_poly.entity_id
_entity_poly.type
_entity_poly.pdbx_seq_one_letter_code
_entity_poly.pdbx_strand_id
1 'polypeptide(L)'
;MGIIHLNTYSQQNTTINCTTGPVSTTFCYDTGMDNSYTFTSNDGTPLNLTIAEGQVETNWDELEIRDSDGTVLYNGYGNGGDISGFSFQSSGDTITLEVVEDGSISCVSSGYTPITFIVSCATCVNPQVDYEVVSDCLNAPQFFVDVNVTDLGSAGSLTISDNQGNTSS
;
A
#
# COMPACT_ATOMS: atom_id res chain seq x y z
N MET A 1 4.92 13.15 -43.48
CA MET A 1 3.73 13.28 -42.60
C MET A 1 3.97 12.37 -41.41
N GLY A 2 4.50 12.91 -40.29
CA GLY A 2 4.83 12.14 -39.12
C GLY A 2 3.56 11.87 -38.31
N ILE A 3 3.31 10.62 -37.98
CA ILE A 3 2.25 10.22 -37.06
C ILE A 3 2.79 10.49 -35.66
N ILE A 4 2.26 11.50 -34.97
CA ILE A 4 2.51 11.73 -33.55
C ILE A 4 1.68 10.70 -32.81
N HIS A 5 2.32 9.68 -32.27
CA HIS A 5 1.69 8.83 -31.25
C HIS A 5 1.64 9.63 -29.96
N LEU A 6 0.49 10.22 -29.68
CA LEU A 6 0.17 10.69 -28.33
C LEU A 6 -0.13 9.46 -27.48
N ASN A 7 0.86 9.01 -26.72
CA ASN A 7 0.61 8.12 -25.62
C ASN A 7 -0.11 8.92 -24.53
N THR A 8 -1.43 8.87 -24.53
CA THR A 8 -2.23 9.36 -23.40
C THR A 8 -2.15 8.28 -22.32
N TYR A 9 -1.24 8.44 -21.38
CA TYR A 9 -1.26 7.66 -20.15
C TYR A 9 -2.35 8.24 -19.27
N SER A 10 -3.41 7.50 -19.11
CA SER A 10 -4.54 7.80 -18.22
C SER A 10 -4.38 6.96 -16.96
N GLN A 11 -4.70 7.54 -15.80
CA GLN A 11 -4.89 6.79 -14.57
C GLN A 11 -5.55 5.45 -14.88
N GLN A 12 -4.94 4.34 -14.49
CA GLN A 12 -5.45 3.02 -14.81
C GLN A 12 -6.40 2.56 -13.70
N ASN A 13 -7.68 2.55 -14.02
CA ASN A 13 -8.72 2.03 -13.13
C ASN A 13 -9.07 0.60 -13.54
N THR A 14 -8.93 -0.35 -12.61
CA THR A 14 -9.18 -1.77 -12.87
C THR A 14 -10.17 -2.32 -11.84
N THR A 15 -11.23 -2.97 -12.32
CA THR A 15 -12.13 -3.71 -11.45
C THR A 15 -11.60 -5.12 -11.21
N ILE A 16 -11.43 -5.49 -9.95
CA ILE A 16 -11.03 -6.83 -9.51
C ILE A 16 -12.29 -7.68 -9.32
N ASN A 17 -12.36 -8.77 -10.04
CA ASN A 17 -13.45 -9.73 -9.89
C ASN A 17 -13.06 -10.77 -8.84
N CYS A 18 -13.71 -10.76 -7.69
CA CYS A 18 -13.40 -11.61 -6.55
C CYS A 18 -13.63 -13.11 -6.82
N THR A 19 -14.32 -13.48 -7.89
CA THR A 19 -14.54 -14.89 -8.26
C THR A 19 -13.48 -15.45 -9.20
N THR A 20 -12.67 -14.62 -9.87
CA THR A 20 -11.71 -15.06 -10.91
C THR A 20 -10.26 -15.16 -10.42
N GLY A 21 -9.98 -14.69 -9.21
CA GLY A 21 -8.65 -14.72 -8.61
C GLY A 21 -7.81 -13.46 -8.86
N PRO A 22 -6.52 -13.49 -8.48
CA PRO A 22 -5.66 -12.32 -8.50
C PRO A 22 -5.35 -11.81 -9.90
N VAL A 23 -5.15 -10.49 -9.99
CA VAL A 23 -4.66 -9.79 -11.19
C VAL A 23 -3.23 -9.36 -10.95
N SER A 24 -2.33 -9.68 -11.89
CA SER A 24 -0.93 -9.26 -11.87
C SER A 24 -0.69 -8.23 -12.96
N THR A 25 0.04 -7.17 -12.63
CA THR A 25 0.43 -6.10 -13.56
C THR A 25 1.90 -5.77 -13.37
N THR A 26 2.60 -5.56 -14.47
CA THR A 26 3.99 -5.07 -14.47
C THR A 26 4.07 -3.77 -15.25
N PHE A 27 4.73 -2.76 -14.67
CA PHE A 27 4.98 -1.49 -15.34
C PHE A 27 6.35 -0.93 -14.96
N CYS A 28 6.89 -0.12 -15.85
CA CYS A 28 8.11 0.64 -15.61
C CYS A 28 7.70 2.12 -15.60
N TYR A 29 7.79 2.77 -14.45
CA TYR A 29 7.39 4.17 -14.33
C TYR A 29 8.32 5.10 -15.10
N ASP A 30 7.78 6.23 -15.54
CA ASP A 30 8.53 7.22 -16.30
C ASP A 30 8.22 8.65 -15.86
N THR A 31 9.18 9.55 -16.06
CA THR A 31 9.04 10.95 -15.67
C THR A 31 7.99 11.67 -16.48
N GLY A 32 7.19 12.52 -15.81
CA GLY A 32 6.13 13.29 -16.42
C GLY A 32 4.93 12.48 -16.91
N MET A 33 4.82 11.24 -16.46
CA MET A 33 3.71 10.33 -16.77
C MET A 33 2.80 10.16 -15.56
N ASP A 34 1.57 9.75 -15.80
CA ASP A 34 0.69 9.27 -14.74
C ASP A 34 1.10 7.82 -14.39
N ASN A 35 1.78 7.67 -13.26
CA ASN A 35 2.27 6.39 -12.75
C ASN A 35 1.33 5.82 -11.68
N SER A 36 0.02 6.04 -11.81
CA SER A 36 -0.98 5.65 -10.82
C SER A 36 -1.90 4.53 -11.31
N TYR A 37 -2.28 3.64 -10.40
CA TYR A 37 -3.17 2.50 -10.60
C TYR A 37 -4.18 2.44 -9.47
N THR A 38 -5.46 2.45 -9.80
CA THR A 38 -6.55 2.27 -8.83
C THR A 38 -7.28 0.97 -9.12
N PHE A 39 -7.46 0.16 -8.08
CA PHE A 39 -8.18 -1.11 -8.12
C PHE A 39 -9.41 -1.02 -7.26
N THR A 40 -10.53 -1.54 -7.76
CA THR A 40 -11.79 -1.59 -7.02
C THR A 40 -12.37 -2.99 -7.14
N SER A 41 -12.76 -3.60 -6.03
CA SER A 41 -13.44 -4.90 -6.06
C SER A 41 -14.86 -4.78 -6.61
N ASN A 42 -15.33 -5.85 -7.24
CA ASN A 42 -16.66 -5.86 -7.86
C ASN A 42 -17.82 -6.11 -6.88
N ASP A 43 -17.53 -6.43 -5.63
CA ASP A 43 -18.52 -6.85 -4.62
C ASP A 43 -18.38 -6.15 -3.26
N GLY A 44 -17.50 -5.15 -3.15
CA GLY A 44 -17.26 -4.41 -1.93
C GLY A 44 -16.23 -5.03 -0.98
N THR A 45 -15.66 -6.18 -1.34
CA THR A 45 -14.62 -6.84 -0.51
C THR A 45 -13.34 -6.02 -0.50
N PRO A 46 -12.65 -5.85 0.66
CA PRO A 46 -11.32 -5.29 0.73
C PRO A 46 -10.31 -5.97 -0.18
N LEU A 47 -9.30 -5.24 -0.61
CA LEU A 47 -8.28 -5.72 -1.54
C LEU A 47 -6.93 -5.90 -0.83
N ASN A 48 -6.24 -6.99 -1.20
CA ASN A 48 -4.82 -7.18 -0.92
C ASN A 48 -4.01 -6.74 -2.14
N LEU A 49 -2.94 -5.97 -1.91
CA LEU A 49 -1.95 -5.58 -2.91
C LEU A 49 -0.58 -6.04 -2.42
N THR A 50 0.13 -6.80 -3.24
CA THR A 50 1.49 -7.28 -2.94
C THR A 50 2.44 -6.86 -4.06
N ILE A 51 3.57 -6.24 -3.70
CA ILE A 51 4.65 -5.92 -4.64
C ILE A 51 5.54 -7.15 -4.73
N ALA A 52 5.48 -7.85 -5.86
CA ALA A 52 6.28 -9.05 -6.09
C ALA A 52 7.76 -8.70 -6.33
N GLU A 53 8.01 -7.64 -7.10
CA GLU A 53 9.33 -7.07 -7.37
C GLU A 53 9.18 -5.62 -7.80
N GLY A 54 10.24 -4.82 -7.67
CA GLY A 54 10.26 -3.46 -8.16
C GLY A 54 11.32 -2.59 -7.51
N GLN A 55 11.73 -1.55 -8.24
CA GLN A 55 12.65 -0.53 -7.76
C GLN A 55 12.15 0.86 -8.10
N VAL A 56 12.39 1.79 -7.16
CA VAL A 56 12.26 3.25 -7.34
C VAL A 56 13.59 3.92 -7.06
N GLU A 57 13.78 5.18 -7.45
CA GLU A 57 14.99 5.93 -7.15
C GLU A 57 15.09 6.20 -5.65
N THR A 58 16.20 5.76 -5.04
CA THR A 58 16.43 5.92 -3.60
C THR A 58 16.52 7.41 -3.21
N ASN A 59 15.75 7.81 -2.21
CA ASN A 59 15.65 9.17 -1.64
C ASN A 59 14.97 10.22 -2.53
N TRP A 60 14.46 9.87 -3.71
CA TRP A 60 13.89 10.83 -4.65
C TRP A 60 12.50 10.44 -5.13
N ASP A 61 12.31 9.16 -5.49
CA ASP A 61 11.01 8.67 -5.92
C ASP A 61 10.37 7.82 -4.82
N GLU A 62 9.08 7.97 -4.62
CA GLU A 62 8.35 7.30 -3.57
C GLU A 62 7.24 6.43 -4.14
N LEU A 63 7.17 5.18 -3.66
CA LEU A 63 5.96 4.39 -3.80
C LEU A 63 4.95 4.87 -2.77
N GLU A 64 3.78 5.28 -3.22
CA GLU A 64 2.66 5.62 -2.36
C GLU A 64 1.53 4.62 -2.51
N ILE A 65 1.03 4.10 -1.39
CA ILE A 65 -0.15 3.23 -1.34
C ILE A 65 -1.21 3.93 -0.51
N ARG A 66 -2.43 4.04 -1.07
CA ARG A 66 -3.57 4.65 -0.40
C ARG A 66 -4.70 3.65 -0.22
N ASP A 67 -5.35 3.77 0.92
CA ASP A 67 -6.57 3.07 1.27
C ASP A 67 -7.78 3.64 0.53
N SER A 68 -8.91 2.96 0.66
CA SER A 68 -10.21 3.33 0.07
C SER A 68 -10.73 4.68 0.54
N ASP A 69 -10.39 5.12 1.74
CA ASP A 69 -10.75 6.44 2.30
C ASP A 69 -9.72 7.55 1.99
N GLY A 70 -8.64 7.20 1.25
CA GLY A 70 -7.54 8.09 0.92
C GLY A 70 -6.41 8.13 1.95
N THR A 71 -6.52 7.40 3.05
CA THR A 71 -5.43 7.27 4.03
C THR A 71 -4.20 6.65 3.39
N VAL A 72 -3.03 7.23 3.66
CA VAL A 72 -1.75 6.72 3.18
C VAL A 72 -1.35 5.51 4.02
N LEU A 73 -1.34 4.33 3.40
CA LEU A 73 -0.88 3.08 4.02
C LEU A 73 0.64 2.97 3.97
N TYR A 74 1.25 3.54 2.95
CA TYR A 74 2.69 3.56 2.76
C TYR A 74 3.10 4.76 1.90
N ASN A 75 4.23 5.38 2.24
CA ASN A 75 4.93 6.33 1.41
C ASN A 75 6.44 6.20 1.64
N GLY A 76 7.20 5.88 0.61
CA GLY A 76 8.65 5.76 0.69
C GLY A 76 9.28 4.94 -0.45
N TYR A 77 10.57 4.76 -0.35
CA TYR A 77 11.40 4.11 -1.39
C TYR A 77 11.95 2.72 -0.96
N GLY A 78 11.36 2.11 0.06
CA GLY A 78 11.76 0.78 0.50
C GLY A 78 13.18 0.70 1.08
N ASN A 79 13.84 -0.41 0.82
CA ASN A 79 15.21 -0.63 1.28
C ASN A 79 16.21 -0.27 0.18
N GLY A 80 16.69 0.98 0.19
CA GLY A 80 17.63 1.45 -0.84
C GLY A 80 17.05 1.43 -2.25
N GLY A 81 15.77 1.74 -2.40
CA GLY A 81 15.04 1.71 -3.67
C GLY A 81 14.30 0.39 -3.94
N ASP A 82 14.65 -0.69 -3.28
CA ASP A 82 13.95 -1.99 -3.41
C ASP A 82 12.65 -1.98 -2.61
N ILE A 83 11.54 -2.11 -3.33
CA ILE A 83 10.17 -2.16 -2.79
C ILE A 83 9.56 -3.57 -2.86
N SER A 84 10.34 -4.58 -3.18
CA SER A 84 9.88 -5.97 -3.30
C SER A 84 9.40 -6.53 -1.97
N GLY A 85 8.36 -7.36 -2.00
CA GLY A 85 7.83 -8.10 -0.86
C GLY A 85 6.88 -7.30 0.04
N PHE A 86 6.62 -6.02 -0.23
CA PHE A 86 5.62 -5.26 0.52
C PHE A 86 4.21 -5.77 0.22
N SER A 87 3.38 -5.79 1.26
CA SER A 87 1.98 -6.22 1.16
C SER A 87 1.09 -5.31 2.00
N PHE A 88 -0.04 -4.92 1.43
CA PHE A 88 -1.00 -4.00 1.99
C PHE A 88 -2.40 -4.56 1.85
N GLN A 89 -3.30 -4.18 2.74
CA GLN A 89 -4.72 -4.48 2.64
C GLN A 89 -5.51 -3.19 2.80
N SER A 90 -6.47 -2.94 1.90
CA SER A 90 -7.41 -1.84 2.06
C SER A 90 -8.45 -2.14 3.13
N SER A 91 -8.99 -1.11 3.77
CA SER A 91 -10.12 -1.22 4.69
C SER A 91 -11.47 -1.37 3.96
N GLY A 92 -11.54 -0.85 2.73
CA GLY A 92 -12.72 -0.94 1.87
C GLY A 92 -12.39 -1.56 0.51
N ASP A 93 -13.27 -1.35 -0.44
CA ASP A 93 -13.26 -2.00 -1.76
C ASP A 93 -12.18 -1.47 -2.74
N THR A 94 -11.44 -0.43 -2.37
CA THR A 94 -10.50 0.25 -3.27
C THR A 94 -9.11 0.35 -2.66
N ILE A 95 -8.09 0.18 -3.49
CA ILE A 95 -6.68 0.45 -3.15
C ILE A 95 -6.00 1.14 -4.32
N THR A 96 -5.16 2.14 -4.03
CA THR A 96 -4.40 2.87 -5.06
C THR A 96 -2.91 2.71 -4.83
N LEU A 97 -2.18 2.49 -5.92
CA LEU A 97 -0.72 2.51 -6.00
C LEU A 97 -0.31 3.65 -6.92
N GLU A 98 0.68 4.45 -6.49
CA GLU A 98 1.28 5.51 -7.30
C GLU A 98 2.78 5.54 -7.09
N VAL A 99 3.55 5.84 -8.14
CA VAL A 99 4.95 6.26 -7.99
C VAL A 99 5.00 7.76 -8.15
N VAL A 100 5.33 8.44 -7.06
CA VAL A 100 5.56 9.89 -7.03
C VAL A 100 7.03 10.14 -7.36
N GLU A 101 7.28 10.65 -8.56
CA GLU A 101 8.63 10.84 -9.09
C GLU A 101 9.07 12.32 -8.99
N ASP A 102 10.38 12.57 -8.96
CA ASP A 102 10.95 13.93 -8.79
C ASP A 102 11.24 14.66 -10.11
N GLY A 103 10.99 14.04 -11.25
CA GLY A 103 11.16 14.59 -12.59
C GLY A 103 12.53 14.32 -13.23
N SER A 104 13.38 13.49 -12.62
CA SER A 104 14.75 13.28 -13.13
C SER A 104 15.02 11.88 -13.63
N ILE A 105 15.14 10.91 -12.76
CA ILE A 105 15.48 9.51 -13.06
C ILE A 105 14.24 8.64 -12.90
N SER A 106 14.06 7.68 -13.80
CA SER A 106 12.91 6.78 -13.78
C SER A 106 13.32 5.34 -14.08
N CYS A 107 12.40 4.41 -13.91
CA CYS A 107 12.58 3.03 -14.32
C CYS A 107 12.95 2.95 -15.81
N VAL A 108 12.27 3.70 -16.67
CA VAL A 108 12.51 3.71 -18.12
C VAL A 108 13.88 4.28 -18.46
N SER A 109 14.31 5.36 -17.79
CA SER A 109 15.57 6.04 -18.12
C SER A 109 16.81 5.34 -17.54
N SER A 110 16.69 4.63 -16.42
CA SER A 110 17.83 4.11 -15.64
C SER A 110 17.89 2.59 -15.57
N GLY A 111 16.89 1.89 -16.12
CA GLY A 111 16.87 0.43 -16.17
C GLY A 111 16.64 -0.20 -14.78
N TYR A 112 15.90 0.47 -13.90
CA TYR A 112 15.44 -0.13 -12.65
C TYR A 112 14.54 -1.34 -12.92
N THR A 113 14.45 -2.21 -11.93
CA THR A 113 13.52 -3.35 -12.00
C THR A 113 12.09 -2.84 -12.13
N PRO A 114 11.35 -3.20 -13.19
CA PRO A 114 9.94 -2.83 -13.32
C PRO A 114 9.13 -3.29 -12.11
N ILE A 115 8.13 -2.50 -11.75
CA ILE A 115 7.28 -2.82 -10.61
C ILE A 115 6.23 -3.85 -11.06
N THR A 116 6.27 -5.02 -10.43
CA THR A 116 5.27 -6.08 -10.59
C THR A 116 4.46 -6.17 -9.30
N PHE A 117 3.17 -5.94 -9.40
CA PHE A 117 2.26 -6.08 -8.28
C PHE A 117 1.11 -7.03 -8.58
N ILE A 118 0.56 -7.61 -7.52
CA ILE A 118 -0.53 -8.58 -7.56
C ILE A 118 -1.65 -8.04 -6.67
N VAL A 119 -2.86 -7.93 -7.22
CA VAL A 119 -4.05 -7.49 -6.48
C VAL A 119 -5.08 -8.60 -6.46
N SER A 120 -5.66 -8.86 -5.30
CA SER A 120 -6.71 -9.85 -5.08
C SER A 120 -7.71 -9.37 -4.04
N CYS A 121 -8.92 -9.92 -4.08
CA CYS A 121 -9.86 -9.71 -2.98
C CYS A 121 -9.36 -10.41 -1.72
N ALA A 122 -9.56 -9.77 -0.58
CA ALA A 122 -9.17 -10.32 0.72
C ALA A 122 -10.08 -11.48 1.10
N THR A 123 -9.49 -12.59 1.50
CA THR A 123 -10.23 -13.72 2.09
C THR A 123 -10.29 -13.64 3.61
N CYS A 124 -9.48 -12.74 4.19
CA CYS A 124 -9.42 -12.45 5.61
C CYS A 124 -9.18 -10.95 5.77
N VAL A 125 -10.05 -10.27 6.49
CA VAL A 125 -9.96 -8.82 6.74
C VAL A 125 -9.19 -8.60 8.03
N ASN A 126 -8.18 -7.73 7.98
CA ASN A 126 -7.36 -7.36 9.14
C ASN A 126 -8.18 -6.56 10.16
N PRO A 127 -7.91 -6.71 11.46
CA PRO A 127 -8.47 -5.84 12.47
C PRO A 127 -8.07 -4.39 12.26
N GLN A 128 -8.98 -3.47 12.57
CA GLN A 128 -8.72 -2.03 12.59
C GLN A 128 -8.44 -1.59 14.03
N VAL A 129 -7.31 -0.95 14.23
CA VAL A 129 -6.82 -0.60 15.57
C VAL A 129 -6.27 0.82 15.57
N ASP A 130 -6.76 1.65 16.50
CA ASP A 130 -6.19 2.94 16.83
C ASP A 130 -5.38 2.83 18.13
N TYR A 131 -4.32 3.60 18.28
CA TYR A 131 -3.56 3.65 19.50
C TYR A 131 -3.15 5.08 19.86
N GLU A 132 -3.14 5.36 21.17
CA GLU A 132 -2.67 6.63 21.72
C GLU A 132 -1.62 6.36 22.80
N VAL A 133 -0.52 7.11 22.77
CA VAL A 133 0.49 7.07 23.82
C VAL A 133 0.15 8.12 24.87
N VAL A 134 -0.23 7.67 26.06
CA VAL A 134 -0.56 8.53 27.20
C VAL A 134 0.64 8.64 28.13
N SER A 135 1.16 9.86 28.27
CA SER A 135 2.29 10.13 29.16
C SER A 135 1.84 10.12 30.64
N ASP A 136 2.49 9.33 31.48
CA ASP A 136 2.34 9.38 32.95
C ASP A 136 3.54 10.06 33.59
N CYS A 137 3.62 11.38 33.45
CA CYS A 137 4.72 12.19 33.99
C CYS A 137 4.78 12.21 35.53
N LEU A 138 3.73 11.79 36.21
CA LEU A 138 3.69 11.72 37.67
C LEU A 138 4.43 10.49 38.21
N ASN A 139 4.48 9.43 37.44
CA ASN A 139 5.14 8.17 37.74
C ASN A 139 6.30 7.86 36.78
N ALA A 140 6.98 8.88 36.26
CA ALA A 140 8.08 8.71 35.32
C ALA A 140 9.14 7.70 35.83
N PRO A 141 9.72 6.90 34.93
CA PRO A 141 9.63 6.96 33.45
C PRO A 141 8.56 6.02 32.86
N GLN A 142 7.31 6.21 33.14
CA GLN A 142 6.21 5.38 32.64
C GLN A 142 5.39 6.10 31.57
N PHE A 143 4.83 5.33 30.67
CA PHE A 143 3.77 5.75 29.75
C PHE A 143 2.81 4.59 29.56
N PHE A 144 1.59 4.90 29.19
CA PHE A 144 0.60 3.91 28.80
C PHE A 144 0.35 4.02 27.29
N VAL A 145 -0.03 2.91 26.68
CA VAL A 145 -0.54 2.88 25.32
C VAL A 145 -1.98 2.42 25.40
N ASP A 146 -2.90 3.33 25.09
CA ASP A 146 -4.30 2.97 24.92
C ASP A 146 -4.49 2.40 23.52
N VAL A 147 -5.04 1.20 23.43
CA VAL A 147 -5.31 0.50 22.18
C VAL A 147 -6.81 0.34 22.03
N ASN A 148 -7.36 0.96 21.01
CA ASN A 148 -8.78 0.88 20.70
C ASN A 148 -8.99 0.04 19.45
N VAL A 149 -9.60 -1.12 19.58
CA VAL A 149 -9.99 -1.98 18.44
C VAL A 149 -11.34 -1.49 17.94
N THR A 150 -11.35 -0.86 16.76
CA THR A 150 -12.55 -0.31 16.13
C THR A 150 -13.31 -1.35 15.31
N ASP A 151 -12.59 -2.34 14.77
CA ASP A 151 -13.15 -3.47 14.05
C ASP A 151 -12.28 -4.71 14.26
N LEU A 152 -12.89 -5.85 14.50
CA LEU A 152 -12.19 -7.14 14.62
C LEU A 152 -11.79 -7.73 13.26
N GLY A 153 -12.29 -7.18 12.17
CA GLY A 153 -12.13 -7.77 10.85
C GLY A 153 -12.70 -9.20 10.80
N SER A 154 -11.91 -10.14 10.33
CA SER A 154 -12.30 -11.56 10.31
C SER A 154 -11.90 -12.33 11.59
N ALA A 155 -11.31 -11.65 12.58
CA ALA A 155 -10.89 -12.31 13.82
C ALA A 155 -12.06 -12.44 14.80
N GLY A 156 -12.17 -13.60 15.46
CA GLY A 156 -13.13 -13.81 16.54
C GLY A 156 -12.67 -13.23 17.89
N SER A 157 -11.37 -12.98 18.04
CA SER A 157 -10.74 -12.36 19.21
C SER A 157 -9.35 -11.87 18.84
N LEU A 158 -8.84 -10.91 19.61
CA LEU A 158 -7.47 -10.40 19.48
C LEU A 158 -6.74 -10.55 20.81
N THR A 159 -5.44 -10.76 20.73
CA THR A 159 -4.53 -10.64 21.87
C THR A 159 -3.50 -9.58 21.53
N ILE A 160 -3.39 -8.59 22.40
CA ILE A 160 -2.40 -7.53 22.31
C ILE A 160 -1.21 -7.94 23.16
N SER A 161 -0.01 -7.91 22.61
CA SER A 161 1.22 -8.19 23.36
C SER A 161 2.25 -7.09 23.14
N ASP A 162 3.00 -6.77 24.18
CA ASP A 162 4.14 -5.86 24.10
C ASP A 162 5.46 -6.63 23.94
N ASN A 163 6.55 -5.89 23.73
CA ASN A 163 7.89 -6.46 23.61
C ASN A 163 8.49 -6.94 24.96
N GLN A 164 7.79 -6.76 26.08
CA GLN A 164 8.13 -7.26 27.41
C GLN A 164 7.42 -8.58 27.72
N GLY A 165 6.52 -9.03 26.84
CA GLY A 165 5.75 -10.25 27.00
C GLY A 165 4.45 -10.08 27.78
N ASN A 166 4.03 -8.85 28.09
CA ASN A 166 2.71 -8.60 28.67
C ASN A 166 1.63 -8.79 27.60
N THR A 167 0.49 -9.33 28.01
CA THR A 167 -0.64 -9.60 27.10
C THR A 167 -1.94 -9.09 27.68
N SER A 168 -2.83 -8.62 26.80
CA SER A 168 -4.22 -8.25 27.09
C SER A 168 -5.13 -8.80 25.99
N SER A 169 -6.35 -9.19 26.32
CA SER A 169 -7.35 -9.76 25.39
C SER A 169 -8.74 -9.18 25.68
#